data_7560c63876a0b0e015e0f512ba5f6427
#
_entry.id   7560c63876a0b0e015e0f512ba5f6427
#
_cell.length_a   1.000
_cell.length_b   1.000
_cell.length_c   1.000
_cell.angle_alpha   90.00
_cell.angle_beta   90.00
_cell.angle_gamma   90.00
#
_symmetry.space_group_name_H-M   'P 1'
#
loop_
_entity.id
_entity.type
_entity.pdbx_description
1 polymer ?
#
loop_
_entity_poly.entity_id
_entity_poly.type
_entity_poly.pdbx_seq_one_letter_code
_entity_poly.pdbx_strand_id
1 'polypeptide(L)'
;TILVRVLDTGIVYISSDGSYTTMKLINGEEYTFSFNLSAFEKIIEQQLKDHASIFIRVGRSLVINSNFIYVININKQELILADTKTSAKFILHVSKEALKVLKSLVEKSII
;
A
#
# COMPACT_ATOMS: atom_id res chain seq x y z
N THR A 1 -24.67 3.58 3.55
CA THR A 1 -23.30 4.03 3.89
C THR A 1 -22.63 3.01 4.77
N ILE A 2 -21.46 2.57 4.35
CA ILE A 2 -20.68 1.60 5.12
C ILE A 2 -19.57 2.38 5.82
N LEU A 3 -19.51 2.25 7.14
CA LEU A 3 -18.40 2.78 7.91
C LEU A 3 -17.41 1.65 8.12
N VAL A 4 -16.23 1.77 7.53
CA VAL A 4 -15.15 0.82 7.74
C VAL A 4 -14.19 1.46 8.72
N ARG A 5 -14.13 0.90 9.91
CA ARG A 5 -13.17 1.34 10.91
C ARG A 5 -12.02 0.35 10.94
N VAL A 6 -10.94 0.75 10.30
CA VAL A 6 -9.74 -0.09 10.19
C VAL A 6 -8.61 0.61 10.89
N LEU A 7 -7.86 -0.15 11.67
CA LEU A 7 -6.61 0.35 12.22
C LEU A 7 -5.63 0.54 11.06
N ASP A 8 -4.95 1.68 11.03
CA ASP A 8 -3.97 1.98 10.00
C ASP A 8 -2.92 0.87 9.85
N THR A 9 -2.61 0.18 10.94
CA THR A 9 -1.67 -0.96 10.94
C THR A 9 -2.23 -2.19 10.23
N GLY A 10 -3.54 -2.24 10.00
CA GLY A 10 -4.18 -3.39 9.32
C GLY A 10 -4.30 -3.24 7.80
N ILE A 11 -4.04 -2.06 7.27
CA ILE A 11 -4.12 -1.81 5.83
C ILE A 11 -2.79 -2.21 5.18
N VAL A 12 -2.84 -3.15 4.23
CA VAL A 12 -1.63 -3.63 3.55
C VAL A 12 -1.35 -2.78 2.32
N TYR A 13 -2.32 -2.63 1.43
CA TYR A 13 -2.18 -1.79 0.26
C TYR A 13 -3.54 -1.32 -0.25
N ILE A 14 -3.48 -0.30 -1.09
CA ILE A 14 -4.66 0.26 -1.73
C ILE A 14 -4.33 0.36 -3.22
N SER A 15 -5.17 -0.20 -4.07
CA SER A 15 -4.98 -0.18 -5.51
C SER A 15 -6.16 0.48 -6.20
N SER A 16 -5.92 1.01 -7.39
CA SER A 16 -6.95 1.66 -8.18
C SER A 16 -6.97 1.10 -9.59
N ASP A 17 -8.17 0.93 -10.16
CA ASP A 17 -8.35 0.56 -11.55
C ASP A 17 -9.19 1.62 -12.28
N GLY A 18 -8.81 2.86 -12.13
CA GLY A 18 -9.53 3.98 -12.70
C GLY A 18 -10.46 4.62 -11.69
N SER A 19 -11.76 4.35 -11.76
CA SER A 19 -12.77 4.98 -10.89
C SER A 19 -12.87 4.35 -9.52
N TYR A 20 -12.40 3.12 -9.35
CA TYR A 20 -12.57 2.38 -8.10
C TYR A 20 -11.25 2.21 -7.38
N THR A 21 -11.33 2.27 -6.07
CA THR A 21 -10.18 2.08 -5.18
C THR A 21 -10.46 0.89 -4.28
N THR A 22 -9.55 -0.08 -4.23
CA THR A 22 -9.68 -1.28 -3.40
C THR A 22 -8.66 -1.26 -2.29
N MET A 23 -9.12 -1.44 -1.07
CA MET A 23 -8.28 -1.50 0.13
C MET A 23 -8.15 -2.95 0.55
N LYS A 24 -6.90 -3.45 0.64
CA LYS A 24 -6.60 -4.81 1.07
C LYS A 24 -6.12 -4.81 2.51
N LEU A 25 -6.73 -5.62 3.33
CA LEU A 25 -6.41 -5.73 4.75
C LEU A 25 -5.56 -6.98 5.03
N ILE A 26 -4.88 -6.95 6.16
CA ILE A 26 -3.97 -8.03 6.57
C ILE A 26 -4.68 -9.36 6.76
N ASN A 27 -5.96 -9.34 7.10
CA ASN A 27 -6.77 -10.55 7.27
C ASN A 27 -7.28 -11.11 5.92
N GLY A 28 -6.92 -10.48 4.80
CA GLY A 28 -7.33 -10.91 3.47
C GLY A 28 -8.60 -10.25 2.95
N GLU A 29 -9.29 -9.49 3.79
CA GLU A 29 -10.51 -8.80 3.36
C GLU A 29 -10.20 -7.67 2.39
N GLU A 30 -11.14 -7.37 1.49
CA GLU A 30 -11.05 -6.27 0.54
C GLU A 30 -12.29 -5.41 0.63
N TYR A 31 -12.10 -4.11 0.51
CA TYR A 31 -13.20 -3.15 0.43
C TYR A 31 -12.99 -2.25 -0.77
N THR A 32 -14.01 -2.09 -1.58
CA THR A 32 -13.95 -1.28 -2.80
C THR A 32 -14.78 -0.02 -2.65
N PHE A 33 -14.18 1.10 -3.03
CA PHE A 33 -14.79 2.41 -2.94
C PHE A 33 -14.88 3.04 -4.33
N SER A 34 -15.91 3.85 -4.55
CA SER A 34 -16.16 4.48 -5.86
C SER A 34 -15.50 5.86 -5.98
N PHE A 35 -14.33 6.04 -5.38
CA PHE A 35 -13.54 7.25 -5.54
C PHE A 35 -12.10 6.88 -5.92
N ASN A 36 -11.37 7.83 -6.49
CA ASN A 36 -10.04 7.56 -7.01
C ASN A 36 -8.97 7.54 -5.91
N LEU A 37 -7.78 7.08 -6.29
CA LEU A 37 -6.67 6.92 -5.35
C LEU A 37 -6.22 8.26 -4.75
N SER A 38 -6.23 9.32 -5.51
CA SER A 38 -5.84 10.64 -5.00
C SER A 38 -6.79 11.13 -3.91
N ALA A 39 -8.09 10.88 -4.07
CA ALA A 39 -9.06 11.19 -3.02
C ALA A 39 -8.81 10.36 -1.76
N PHE A 40 -8.45 9.09 -1.93
CA PHE A 40 -8.11 8.22 -0.81
C PHE A 40 -6.88 8.73 -0.07
N GLU A 41 -5.86 9.17 -0.79
CA GLU A 41 -4.65 9.72 -0.19
C GLU A 41 -4.95 10.95 0.68
N LYS A 42 -5.85 11.80 0.22
CA LYS A 42 -6.28 12.97 1.01
C LYS A 42 -6.98 12.56 2.29
N ILE A 43 -7.80 11.51 2.23
CA ILE A 43 -8.48 10.97 3.41
C ILE A 43 -7.46 10.45 4.40
N ILE A 44 -6.45 9.72 3.94
CA ILE A 44 -5.37 9.20 4.79
C ILE A 44 -4.64 10.36 5.48
N GLU A 45 -4.28 11.40 4.75
CA GLU A 45 -3.59 12.56 5.32
C GLU A 45 -4.42 13.22 6.41
N GLN A 46 -5.73 13.38 6.18
CA GLN A 46 -6.61 14.04 7.15
C GLN A 46 -6.92 13.19 8.37
N GLN A 47 -7.11 11.88 8.16
CA GLN A 47 -7.57 10.98 9.21
C GLN A 47 -6.43 10.37 10.02
N LEU A 48 -5.29 10.11 9.38
CA LEU A 48 -4.19 9.41 10.01
C LEU A 48 -3.00 10.31 10.33
N LYS A 49 -3.04 11.56 9.95
CA LYS A 49 -2.04 12.61 10.24
C LYS A 49 -0.62 12.11 10.52
N ASP A 50 -0.33 11.75 11.77
CA ASP A 50 1.01 11.35 12.21
C ASP A 50 1.46 10.02 11.60
N HIS A 51 0.52 9.20 11.13
CA HIS A 51 0.79 7.89 10.56
C HIS A 51 0.70 7.88 9.03
N ALA A 52 0.37 9.02 8.41
CA ALA A 52 0.22 9.09 6.96
C ALA A 52 1.52 8.74 6.23
N SER A 53 2.67 9.01 6.84
CA SER A 53 3.98 8.76 6.23
C SER A 53 4.31 7.29 6.04
N ILE A 54 3.59 6.37 6.69
CA ILE A 54 3.81 4.94 6.46
C ILE A 54 3.25 4.49 5.10
N PHE A 55 2.33 5.28 4.53
CA PHE A 55 1.74 4.96 3.24
C PHE A 55 2.51 5.62 2.11
N ILE A 56 2.99 4.83 1.17
CA ILE A 56 3.84 5.27 0.07
C ILE A 56 3.16 5.01 -1.26
N ARG A 57 3.10 6.05 -2.11
CA ARG A 57 2.61 5.93 -3.48
C ARG A 57 3.64 5.18 -4.32
N VAL A 58 3.22 4.11 -4.99
CA VAL A 58 4.07 3.30 -5.87
C VAL A 58 3.46 3.33 -7.27
N GLY A 59 4.07 4.07 -8.17
CA GLY A 59 3.51 4.24 -9.50
C GLY A 59 2.20 5.03 -9.47
N ARG A 60 1.31 4.75 -10.42
CA ARG A 60 0.08 5.52 -10.62
C ARG A 60 -1.13 4.98 -9.87
N SER A 61 -1.14 3.70 -9.59
CA SER A 61 -2.36 3.02 -9.15
C SER A 61 -2.22 2.25 -7.85
N LEU A 62 -1.16 2.49 -7.10
CA LEU A 62 -0.88 1.71 -5.90
C LEU A 62 -0.38 2.61 -4.77
N VAL A 63 -0.90 2.38 -3.57
CA VAL A 63 -0.36 2.92 -2.32
C VAL A 63 -0.13 1.74 -1.39
N ILE A 64 1.02 1.65 -0.79
CA ILE A 64 1.37 0.53 0.09
C ILE A 64 1.62 1.03 1.51
N ASN A 65 1.42 0.13 2.47
CA ASN A 65 1.86 0.33 3.84
C ASN A 65 3.31 -0.13 3.92
N SER A 66 4.23 0.81 4.14
CA SER A 66 5.67 0.51 4.14
C SER A 66 6.08 -0.48 5.23
N ASN A 67 5.29 -0.61 6.29
CA ASN A 67 5.59 -1.56 7.36
C ASN A 67 5.51 -3.02 6.92
N PHE A 68 4.82 -3.28 5.80
CA PHE A 68 4.67 -4.64 5.28
C PHE A 68 5.61 -4.97 4.13
N ILE A 69 6.49 -4.05 3.73
CA ILE A 69 7.46 -4.33 2.65
C ILE A 69 8.37 -5.49 3.09
N TYR A 70 8.35 -6.55 2.31
CA TYR A 70 9.13 -7.75 2.60
C TYR A 70 10.23 -7.97 1.55
N VAL A 71 9.86 -7.99 0.26
CA VAL A 71 10.81 -8.16 -0.84
C VAL A 71 10.51 -7.17 -1.95
N ILE A 72 11.53 -6.50 -2.43
CA ILE A 72 11.48 -5.70 -3.66
C ILE A 72 12.36 -6.41 -4.68
N ASN A 73 11.75 -6.99 -5.70
CA ASN A 73 12.46 -7.70 -6.74
C ASN A 73 12.30 -6.97 -8.08
N ILE A 74 13.26 -6.14 -8.41
CA ILE A 74 13.21 -5.29 -9.59
C ILE A 74 13.22 -6.13 -10.86
N ASN A 75 14.08 -7.15 -10.91
CA ASN A 75 14.21 -7.99 -12.11
C ASN A 75 12.92 -8.76 -12.43
N LYS A 76 12.25 -9.26 -11.44
CA LYS A 76 10.97 -9.97 -11.61
C LYS A 76 9.78 -9.04 -11.61
N GLN A 77 9.98 -7.75 -11.38
CA GLN A 77 8.91 -6.76 -11.27
C GLN A 77 7.88 -7.16 -10.23
N GLU A 78 8.36 -7.60 -9.07
CA GLU A 78 7.51 -8.04 -7.97
C GLU A 78 7.79 -7.26 -6.70
N LEU A 79 6.71 -6.91 -6.03
CA LEU A 79 6.75 -6.34 -4.69
C LEU A 79 5.99 -7.31 -3.80
N ILE A 80 6.66 -7.84 -2.78
CA ILE A 80 6.03 -8.74 -1.83
C ILE A 80 5.82 -8.01 -0.51
N LEU A 81 4.56 -7.95 -0.09
CA LEU A 81 4.17 -7.41 1.20
C LEU A 81 3.80 -8.58 2.10
N ALA A 82 4.26 -8.55 3.33
CA ALA A 82 4.03 -9.66 4.24
C ALA A 82 3.98 -9.18 5.68
N ASP A 83 3.25 -9.93 6.50
CA ASP A 83 3.24 -9.74 7.94
C ASP A 83 3.99 -10.91 8.57
N THR A 84 5.05 -10.60 9.33
CA THR A 84 5.87 -11.62 9.96
C THR A 84 5.19 -12.31 11.14
N LYS A 85 4.13 -11.69 11.68
CA LYS A 85 3.37 -12.25 12.81
C LYS A 85 2.33 -13.27 12.36
N THR A 86 1.89 -13.17 11.12
CA THR A 86 0.98 -14.12 10.50
C THR A 86 1.67 -14.67 9.27
N SER A 87 1.08 -15.62 8.59
CA SER A 87 1.65 -16.12 7.33
C SER A 87 1.10 -15.39 6.10
N ALA A 88 0.46 -14.24 6.31
CA ALA A 88 -0.11 -13.46 5.22
C ALA A 88 1.00 -12.91 4.31
N LYS A 89 0.83 -13.11 3.01
CA LYS A 89 1.78 -12.67 2.00
C LYS A 89 1.02 -12.23 0.76
N PHE A 90 1.41 -11.08 0.22
CA PHE A 90 0.76 -10.48 -0.94
C PHE A 90 1.82 -10.19 -2.00
N ILE A 91 1.65 -10.77 -3.19
CA ILE A 91 2.59 -10.58 -4.30
C ILE A 91 1.96 -9.63 -5.31
N LEU A 92 2.60 -8.49 -5.52
CA LEU A 92 2.11 -7.46 -6.44
C LEU A 92 3.08 -7.32 -7.61
N HIS A 93 2.53 -7.12 -8.80
CA HIS A 93 3.33 -6.86 -9.98
C HIS A 93 3.45 -5.35 -10.20
N VAL A 94 4.67 -4.85 -10.22
CA VAL A 94 4.96 -3.42 -10.27
C VAL A 94 6.07 -3.16 -11.28
N SER A 95 5.98 -2.05 -12.01
CA SER A 95 6.99 -1.71 -13.00
C SER A 95 8.37 -1.54 -12.38
N LYS A 96 9.41 -1.76 -13.19
CA LYS A 96 10.79 -1.61 -12.75
C LYS A 96 11.07 -0.19 -12.26
N GLU A 97 10.55 0.80 -12.96
CA GLU A 97 10.74 2.21 -12.62
C GLU A 97 10.16 2.53 -11.24
N ALA A 98 8.94 2.09 -10.99
CA ALA A 98 8.30 2.32 -9.70
C ALA A 98 9.03 1.59 -8.57
N LEU A 99 9.51 0.37 -8.83
CA LEU A 99 10.27 -0.40 -7.84
C LEU A 99 11.62 0.24 -7.53
N LYS A 100 12.29 0.83 -8.52
CA LYS A 100 13.54 1.54 -8.30
C LYS A 100 13.35 2.75 -7.39
N VAL A 101 12.27 3.51 -7.62
CA VAL A 101 11.93 4.66 -6.76
C VAL A 101 11.65 4.19 -5.34
N LEU A 102 10.85 3.14 -5.20
CA LEU A 102 10.52 2.59 -3.89
C LEU A 102 11.76 2.10 -3.16
N LYS A 103 12.64 1.39 -3.86
CA LYS A 103 13.89 0.89 -3.27
C LYS A 103 14.73 2.04 -2.73
N SER A 104 14.86 3.13 -3.48
CA SER A 104 15.60 4.32 -3.03
C SER A 104 15.00 4.91 -1.76
N LEU A 105 13.67 4.99 -1.69
CA LEU A 105 13.00 5.52 -0.51
C LEU A 105 13.24 4.65 0.72
N VAL A 106 13.19 3.33 0.54
CA VAL A 106 13.42 2.38 1.63
C VAL A 106 14.87 2.44 2.10
N GLU A 107 15.82 2.49 1.18
CA GLU A 107 17.25 2.57 1.52
C GLU A 107 17.58 3.83 2.30
N LYS A 108 16.92 4.94 2.00
CA LYS A 108 17.13 6.19 2.75
C LYS A 108 16.63 6.10 4.18
N SER A 109 15.68 5.21 4.45
CA SER A 109 15.12 5.02 5.79
C SER A 109 15.94 4.07 6.64
N ILE A 110 16.83 3.31 6.02
CA ILE A 110 17.71 2.34 6.72
C ILE A 110 19.02 3.06 7.00
N ILE A 111 19.27 3.29 8.25
CA ILE A 111 20.53 3.90 8.69
C ILE A 111 21.22 2.96 9.66
#